data_0543fa8ea700e92b078eb5ff74e7a103
#
_entry.id   0543fa8ea700e92b078eb5ff74e7a103
#
_cell.length_a   1.000
_cell.length_b   1.000
_cell.length_c   1.000
_cell.angle_alpha   90.00
_cell.angle_beta   90.00
_cell.angle_gamma   90.00
#
_symmetry.space_group_name_H-M   'P 1'
#
loop_
_entity.id
_entity.type
_entity.pdbx_description
1 polymer ?
#
loop_
_entity_poly.entity_id
_entity_poly.type
_entity_poly.pdbx_seq_one_letter_code
_entity_poly.pdbx_strand_id
1 'polypeptide(L)'
;MKNQTKKFFIYTRKSTDDKDRQVRSISDQLAELKSLALKEQLEVVDVFVEKQTAKIPGRPVFNEMMLRMEAGEASGILAWHPDRLARNSVDGGKIIYLVDTGVISEMKFPTFWFDPTPQGKFMLSIAFSQSKYYVDNLSENIKRGHRNKVKDGIWPQMAPLGYVNKNRKIVPDENIAPLIKKTFEAYSSGSFTLRQLRDKFNELGLKRKSGKELAVSNYQKLLKNPIYTGLMLYNGEIHEGKHEPIISKKLFDSVQEVMMRKSKPKGKGLNHFCIEDFSVAENVAVSLLPKHKKVITISDVPNGKILVHKNILVRKSSLPKFKKKSKKFLCQTIGLNGC
;
A
#
# COMPACT_ATOMS: atom_id res chain seq x y z
N MET A 1 -8.20 53.76 -18.36
CA MET A 1 -7.76 52.42 -17.88
C MET A 1 -8.33 51.42 -18.89
N LYS A 2 -7.49 50.72 -19.65
CA LYS A 2 -7.90 49.66 -20.57
C LYS A 2 -8.57 48.56 -19.74
N ASN A 3 -9.88 48.30 -19.94
CA ASN A 3 -10.54 47.11 -19.45
C ASN A 3 -9.79 45.91 -20.09
N GLN A 4 -8.81 45.37 -19.41
CA GLN A 4 -8.26 44.07 -19.80
C GLN A 4 -9.37 43.05 -19.56
N THR A 5 -9.84 42.45 -20.64
CA THR A 5 -10.76 41.29 -20.56
C THR A 5 -10.13 40.24 -19.70
N LYS A 6 -10.78 39.92 -18.57
CA LYS A 6 -10.28 38.91 -17.65
C LYS A 6 -10.37 37.54 -18.32
N LYS A 7 -9.24 36.83 -18.36
CA LYS A 7 -9.11 35.50 -18.95
C LYS A 7 -9.38 34.43 -17.92
N PHE A 8 -10.16 33.43 -18.29
CA PHE A 8 -10.59 32.35 -17.40
C PHE A 8 -10.12 31.00 -17.87
N PHE A 9 -9.79 30.12 -16.92
CA PHE A 9 -9.68 28.68 -17.11
C PHE A 9 -10.92 27.98 -16.60
N ILE A 10 -11.45 27.03 -17.37
CA ILE A 10 -12.49 26.12 -16.90
C ILE A 10 -11.83 24.90 -16.27
N TYR A 11 -12.27 24.54 -15.07
CA TYR A 11 -11.81 23.31 -14.39
C TYR A 11 -12.98 22.41 -14.05
N THR A 12 -12.91 21.17 -14.54
CA THR A 12 -13.88 20.11 -14.24
C THR A 12 -13.19 18.87 -13.67
N ARG A 13 -13.87 18.17 -12.76
CA ARG A 13 -13.31 16.98 -12.13
C ARG A 13 -14.37 15.93 -11.85
N LYS A 14 -14.07 14.66 -12.21
CA LYS A 14 -14.85 13.50 -11.79
C LYS A 14 -14.17 12.84 -10.59
N SER A 15 -14.94 12.55 -9.54
CA SER A 15 -14.48 11.75 -8.42
C SER A 15 -14.64 10.26 -8.73
N THR A 16 -13.61 9.45 -8.47
CA THR A 16 -13.67 7.98 -8.58
C THR A 16 -14.53 7.34 -7.48
N ASP A 17 -14.84 8.09 -6.42
CA ASP A 17 -15.62 7.61 -5.27
C ASP A 17 -17.15 7.66 -5.50
N ASP A 18 -17.61 8.30 -6.58
CA ASP A 18 -19.04 8.56 -6.82
C ASP A 18 -19.68 7.55 -7.79
N LYS A 19 -19.40 6.24 -7.61
CA LYS A 19 -20.01 5.20 -8.47
C LYS A 19 -21.53 5.07 -8.32
N ASP A 20 -22.10 5.52 -7.20
CA ASP A 20 -23.49 5.25 -6.84
C ASP A 20 -24.35 6.50 -6.58
N ARG A 21 -23.84 7.71 -6.77
CA ARG A 21 -24.64 8.93 -6.68
C ARG A 21 -24.63 9.65 -8.02
N GLN A 22 -25.77 10.18 -8.45
CA GLN A 22 -25.97 11.02 -9.62
C GLN A 22 -25.10 12.30 -9.57
N VAL A 23 -23.80 12.11 -9.61
CA VAL A 23 -22.86 13.21 -9.78
C VAL A 23 -22.89 13.55 -11.26
N ARG A 24 -23.26 14.78 -11.59
CA ARG A 24 -23.23 15.30 -12.96
C ARG A 24 -21.94 14.86 -13.64
N SER A 25 -22.06 14.30 -14.82
CA SER A 25 -20.91 13.83 -15.61
C SER A 25 -19.96 15.00 -15.89
N ILE A 26 -18.74 14.74 -16.29
CA ILE A 26 -17.82 15.81 -16.72
C ILE A 26 -18.44 16.62 -17.86
N SER A 27 -19.16 15.95 -18.76
CA SER A 27 -19.89 16.60 -19.87
C SER A 27 -20.91 17.61 -19.37
N ASP A 28 -21.71 17.27 -18.36
CA ASP A 28 -22.73 18.16 -17.82
C ASP A 28 -22.12 19.36 -17.09
N GLN A 29 -21.07 19.12 -16.27
CA GLN A 29 -20.32 20.21 -15.65
C GLN A 29 -19.76 21.17 -16.70
N LEU A 30 -19.16 20.63 -17.76
CA LEU A 30 -18.57 21.41 -18.82
C LEU A 30 -19.60 22.20 -19.60
N ALA A 31 -20.76 21.60 -19.91
CA ALA A 31 -21.86 22.29 -20.60
C ALA A 31 -22.41 23.47 -19.78
N GLU A 32 -22.62 23.28 -18.47
CA GLU A 32 -23.09 24.33 -17.56
C GLU A 32 -22.08 25.47 -17.42
N LEU A 33 -20.76 25.14 -17.28
CA LEU A 33 -19.71 26.15 -17.17
C LEU A 33 -19.50 26.94 -18.46
N LYS A 34 -19.62 26.31 -19.64
CA LYS A 34 -19.59 27.00 -20.92
C LYS A 34 -20.81 27.92 -21.09
N SER A 35 -21.99 27.46 -20.68
CA SER A 35 -23.18 28.29 -20.69
C SER A 35 -23.06 29.53 -19.80
N LEU A 36 -22.48 29.35 -18.60
CA LEU A 36 -22.18 30.47 -17.68
C LEU A 36 -21.16 31.44 -18.29
N ALA A 37 -20.09 30.91 -18.92
CA ALA A 37 -19.09 31.74 -19.57
C ALA A 37 -19.70 32.59 -20.71
N LEU A 38 -20.59 32.00 -21.52
CA LEU A 38 -21.28 32.73 -22.57
C LEU A 38 -22.25 33.81 -22.02
N LYS A 39 -23.03 33.46 -20.98
CA LYS A 39 -23.97 34.39 -20.33
C LYS A 39 -23.25 35.57 -19.72
N GLU A 40 -22.11 35.40 -19.12
CA GLU A 40 -21.34 36.47 -18.49
C GLU A 40 -20.25 37.07 -19.41
N GLN A 41 -20.22 36.67 -20.68
CA GLN A 41 -19.25 37.15 -21.69
C GLN A 41 -17.78 37.03 -21.26
N LEU A 42 -17.45 35.88 -20.64
CA LEU A 42 -16.09 35.61 -20.12
C LEU A 42 -15.21 35.04 -21.22
N GLU A 43 -13.97 35.51 -21.30
CA GLU A 43 -12.95 34.97 -22.20
C GLU A 43 -12.35 33.69 -21.61
N VAL A 44 -12.72 32.53 -22.16
CA VAL A 44 -12.20 31.22 -21.75
C VAL A 44 -10.97 30.89 -22.59
N VAL A 45 -9.79 30.77 -21.94
CA VAL A 45 -8.53 30.47 -22.62
C VAL A 45 -8.34 28.97 -22.80
N ASP A 46 -8.68 28.17 -21.77
CA ASP A 46 -8.46 26.71 -21.80
C ASP A 46 -9.39 25.98 -20.86
N VAL A 47 -9.47 24.64 -21.05
CA VAL A 47 -10.35 23.72 -20.30
C VAL A 47 -9.54 22.58 -19.70
N PHE A 48 -9.53 22.48 -18.39
CA PHE A 48 -8.82 21.45 -17.63
C PHE A 48 -9.78 20.38 -17.13
N VAL A 49 -9.54 19.13 -17.52
CA VAL A 49 -10.37 17.97 -17.16
C VAL A 49 -9.56 17.00 -16.29
N GLU A 50 -9.81 17.00 -14.99
CA GLU A 50 -9.11 16.15 -14.02
C GLU A 50 -9.88 14.86 -13.73
N LYS A 51 -9.19 13.73 -13.74
CA LYS A 51 -9.76 12.43 -13.40
C LYS A 51 -9.37 11.94 -11.99
N GLN A 52 -8.41 12.61 -11.36
CA GLN A 52 -7.91 12.22 -10.03
C GLN A 52 -8.74 12.85 -8.90
N THR A 53 -8.68 12.21 -7.72
CA THR A 53 -9.39 12.68 -6.54
C THR A 53 -8.78 13.96 -5.97
N ALA A 54 -9.60 14.88 -5.51
CA ALA A 54 -9.14 16.10 -4.83
C ALA A 54 -8.78 15.91 -3.34
N LYS A 55 -8.85 14.66 -2.82
CA LYS A 55 -8.49 14.33 -1.43
C LYS A 55 -6.98 14.38 -1.19
N ILE A 56 -6.19 14.11 -2.22
CA ILE A 56 -4.73 14.00 -2.15
C ILE A 56 -4.12 15.06 -3.08
N PRO A 57 -3.11 15.82 -2.63
CA PRO A 57 -2.40 16.76 -3.50
C PRO A 57 -1.57 16.02 -4.56
N GLY A 58 -1.07 16.74 -5.57
CA GLY A 58 -0.22 16.18 -6.62
C GLY A 58 -0.96 15.78 -7.90
N ARG A 59 -2.15 16.34 -8.14
CA ARG A 59 -2.92 16.15 -9.37
C ARG A 59 -2.24 16.86 -10.55
N PRO A 60 -1.89 16.16 -11.63
CA PRO A 60 -1.09 16.74 -12.72
C PRO A 60 -1.83 17.88 -13.43
N VAL A 61 -3.12 17.68 -13.77
CA VAL A 61 -3.93 18.67 -14.50
C VAL A 61 -4.21 19.91 -13.64
N PHE A 62 -4.49 19.72 -12.35
CA PHE A 62 -4.65 20.82 -11.40
C PHE A 62 -3.35 21.62 -11.23
N ASN A 63 -2.21 20.94 -11.08
CA ASN A 63 -0.91 21.59 -10.91
C ASN A 63 -0.51 22.35 -12.18
N GLU A 64 -0.76 21.82 -13.35
CA GLU A 64 -0.55 22.51 -14.63
C GLU A 64 -1.38 23.79 -14.71
N MET A 65 -2.68 23.72 -14.40
CA MET A 65 -3.55 24.90 -14.34
C MET A 65 -2.99 25.95 -13.38
N MET A 66 -2.54 25.56 -12.17
CA MET A 66 -1.97 26.51 -11.20
C MET A 66 -0.67 27.16 -11.71
N LEU A 67 0.21 26.41 -12.36
CA LEU A 67 1.44 26.95 -12.95
C LEU A 67 1.14 27.98 -14.05
N ARG A 68 0.16 27.69 -14.92
CA ARG A 68 -0.24 28.63 -15.98
C ARG A 68 -0.95 29.86 -15.43
N MET A 69 -1.68 29.73 -14.29
CA MET A 69 -2.20 30.89 -13.56
C MET A 69 -1.06 31.76 -13.00
N GLU A 70 -0.06 31.15 -12.38
CA GLU A 70 1.14 31.85 -11.86
C GLU A 70 1.93 32.53 -13.00
N ALA A 71 1.92 31.96 -14.21
CA ALA A 71 2.51 32.55 -15.41
C ALA A 71 1.67 33.72 -15.99
N GLY A 72 0.47 33.97 -15.46
CA GLY A 72 -0.39 35.09 -15.90
C GLY A 72 -1.19 34.82 -17.18
N GLU A 73 -1.31 33.56 -17.63
CA GLU A 73 -2.10 33.23 -18.83
C GLU A 73 -3.59 33.45 -18.61
N ALA A 74 -4.08 33.28 -17.38
CA ALA A 74 -5.43 33.62 -16.95
C ALA A 74 -5.39 34.21 -15.52
N SER A 75 -6.44 34.96 -15.17
CA SER A 75 -6.62 35.54 -13.83
C SER A 75 -7.94 35.08 -13.19
N GLY A 76 -8.72 34.26 -13.86
CA GLY A 76 -9.99 33.75 -13.38
C GLY A 76 -10.13 32.23 -13.49
N ILE A 77 -10.92 31.64 -12.61
CA ILE A 77 -11.26 30.20 -12.62
C ILE A 77 -12.78 30.05 -12.67
N LEU A 78 -13.24 29.20 -13.60
CA LEU A 78 -14.61 28.70 -13.69
C LEU A 78 -14.61 27.24 -13.22
N ALA A 79 -15.32 26.94 -12.15
CA ALA A 79 -15.51 25.56 -11.67
C ALA A 79 -16.95 25.38 -11.15
N TRP A 80 -17.46 24.16 -11.16
CA TRP A 80 -18.85 23.92 -10.78
C TRP A 80 -19.12 24.23 -9.29
N HIS A 81 -18.16 23.93 -8.41
CA HIS A 81 -18.21 24.21 -6.96
C HIS A 81 -16.78 24.17 -6.40
N PRO A 82 -16.46 24.87 -5.30
CA PRO A 82 -15.12 24.84 -4.69
C PRO A 82 -14.61 23.43 -4.38
N ASP A 83 -15.47 22.47 -4.06
CA ASP A 83 -15.10 21.06 -3.80
C ASP A 83 -14.53 20.33 -5.02
N ARG A 84 -14.73 20.86 -6.23
CA ARG A 84 -14.08 20.36 -7.45
C ARG A 84 -12.61 20.77 -7.48
N LEU A 85 -12.31 21.96 -6.98
CA LEU A 85 -10.94 22.46 -6.92
C LEU A 85 -10.12 21.79 -5.82
N ALA A 86 -10.62 21.76 -4.57
CA ALA A 86 -9.86 21.19 -3.46
C ALA A 86 -10.77 20.49 -2.43
N ARG A 87 -10.25 19.37 -1.90
CA ARG A 87 -10.78 18.63 -0.74
C ARG A 87 -9.64 18.27 0.24
N ASN A 88 -8.51 18.94 0.12
CA ASN A 88 -7.35 18.82 1.01
C ASN A 88 -6.80 20.22 1.32
N SER A 89 -6.08 20.34 2.43
CA SER A 89 -5.59 21.61 2.93
C SER A 89 -4.48 22.25 2.07
N VAL A 90 -3.71 21.42 1.34
CA VAL A 90 -2.57 21.91 0.55
C VAL A 90 -3.08 22.63 -0.70
N ASP A 91 -3.93 21.98 -1.48
CA ASP A 91 -4.49 22.57 -2.71
C ASP A 91 -5.41 23.75 -2.38
N GLY A 92 -6.24 23.62 -1.32
CA GLY A 92 -7.09 24.72 -0.86
C GLY A 92 -6.27 25.94 -0.40
N GLY A 93 -5.21 25.72 0.37
CA GLY A 93 -4.28 26.75 0.80
C GLY A 93 -3.56 27.43 -0.37
N LYS A 94 -3.14 26.65 -1.39
CA LYS A 94 -2.53 27.22 -2.61
C LYS A 94 -3.49 28.16 -3.34
N ILE A 95 -4.76 27.77 -3.51
CA ILE A 95 -5.77 28.62 -4.15
C ILE A 95 -5.96 29.91 -3.34
N ILE A 96 -6.12 29.82 -2.02
CA ILE A 96 -6.30 30.99 -1.17
C ILE A 96 -5.10 31.94 -1.28
N TYR A 97 -3.89 31.39 -1.24
CA TYR A 97 -2.66 32.16 -1.41
C TYR A 97 -2.62 32.90 -2.77
N LEU A 98 -3.01 32.25 -3.86
CA LEU A 98 -3.05 32.88 -5.18
C LEU A 98 -4.16 33.96 -5.29
N VAL A 99 -5.25 33.82 -4.53
CA VAL A 99 -6.27 34.86 -4.40
C VAL A 99 -5.74 36.03 -3.56
N ASP A 100 -4.98 35.78 -2.49
CA ASP A 100 -4.40 36.81 -1.63
C ASP A 100 -3.31 37.63 -2.34
N THR A 101 -2.52 36.96 -3.18
CA THR A 101 -1.49 37.65 -4.00
C THR A 101 -2.05 38.29 -5.26
N GLY A 102 -3.35 38.14 -5.54
CA GLY A 102 -4.00 38.76 -6.71
C GLY A 102 -3.77 38.03 -8.04
N VAL A 103 -3.04 36.91 -8.05
CA VAL A 103 -2.84 36.05 -9.22
C VAL A 103 -4.21 35.51 -9.69
N ILE A 104 -5.05 35.07 -8.76
CA ILE A 104 -6.45 34.75 -9.00
C ILE A 104 -7.28 35.95 -8.56
N SER A 105 -7.75 36.74 -9.54
CA SER A 105 -8.57 37.91 -9.27
C SER A 105 -10.06 37.59 -9.18
N GLU A 106 -10.51 36.48 -9.80
CA GLU A 106 -11.93 36.14 -9.87
C GLU A 106 -12.13 34.63 -9.95
N MET A 107 -13.17 34.15 -9.26
CA MET A 107 -13.65 32.77 -9.41
C MET A 107 -15.16 32.76 -9.58
N LYS A 108 -15.65 31.98 -10.52
CA LYS A 108 -17.08 31.83 -10.80
C LYS A 108 -17.54 30.39 -10.61
N PHE A 109 -18.63 30.24 -9.89
CA PHE A 109 -19.26 28.96 -9.60
C PHE A 109 -20.76 29.05 -9.82
N PRO A 110 -21.37 28.14 -10.56
CA PRO A 110 -22.84 28.12 -10.69
C PRO A 110 -23.56 27.92 -9.35
N THR A 111 -22.92 27.24 -8.42
CA THR A 111 -23.54 26.75 -7.18
C THR A 111 -22.97 27.39 -5.90
N PHE A 112 -22.05 28.34 -6.03
CA PHE A 112 -21.40 28.96 -4.89
C PHE A 112 -21.05 30.42 -5.23
N TRP A 113 -21.35 31.33 -4.30
CA TRP A 113 -20.96 32.73 -4.46
C TRP A 113 -19.53 32.95 -4.00
N PHE A 114 -18.77 33.67 -4.79
CA PHE A 114 -17.42 34.13 -4.47
C PHE A 114 -17.23 35.58 -4.94
N ASP A 115 -16.59 36.36 -4.08
CA ASP A 115 -16.09 37.70 -4.37
C ASP A 115 -14.69 37.82 -3.73
N PRO A 116 -13.69 38.49 -4.36
CA PRO A 116 -12.32 38.65 -3.81
C PRO A 116 -12.23 39.58 -2.60
N THR A 117 -13.35 39.90 -1.95
CA THR A 117 -13.42 40.62 -0.68
C THR A 117 -12.96 39.74 0.50
N PRO A 118 -12.59 40.31 1.65
CA PRO A 118 -12.26 39.53 2.85
C PRO A 118 -13.36 38.55 3.24
N GLN A 119 -14.63 38.92 3.08
CA GLN A 119 -15.79 38.06 3.34
C GLN A 119 -15.86 36.88 2.37
N GLY A 120 -15.65 37.12 1.06
CA GLY A 120 -15.65 36.07 0.05
C GLY A 120 -14.48 35.09 0.24
N LYS A 121 -13.29 35.59 0.58
CA LYS A 121 -12.13 34.75 0.93
C LYS A 121 -12.39 33.88 2.16
N PHE A 122 -13.03 34.44 3.18
CA PHE A 122 -13.44 33.70 4.38
C PHE A 122 -14.44 32.58 4.03
N MET A 123 -15.46 32.90 3.22
CA MET A 123 -16.44 31.90 2.77
C MET A 123 -15.82 30.79 1.92
N LEU A 124 -14.87 31.11 1.06
CA LEU A 124 -14.11 30.12 0.28
C LEU A 124 -13.28 29.19 1.20
N SER A 125 -12.62 29.76 2.21
CA SER A 125 -11.87 29.00 3.21
C SER A 125 -12.76 28.04 3.98
N ILE A 126 -13.98 28.46 4.34
CA ILE A 126 -14.99 27.61 4.95
C ILE A 126 -15.40 26.49 3.99
N ALA A 127 -15.65 26.78 2.71
CA ALA A 127 -16.06 25.78 1.72
C ALA A 127 -14.99 24.68 1.54
N PHE A 128 -13.71 25.06 1.49
CA PHE A 128 -12.61 24.09 1.44
C PHE A 128 -12.49 23.29 2.74
N SER A 129 -12.60 23.93 3.89
CA SER A 129 -12.54 23.29 5.21
C SER A 129 -13.71 22.31 5.39
N GLN A 130 -14.91 22.70 5.00
CA GLN A 130 -16.11 21.86 5.03
C GLN A 130 -15.97 20.64 4.12
N SER A 131 -15.42 20.83 2.92
CA SER A 131 -15.17 19.74 1.97
C SER A 131 -14.18 18.70 2.54
N LYS A 132 -13.13 19.16 3.20
CA LYS A 132 -12.18 18.29 3.91
C LYS A 132 -12.84 17.59 5.10
N TYR A 133 -13.54 18.34 5.96
CA TYR A 133 -14.22 17.80 7.13
C TYR A 133 -15.21 16.70 6.77
N TYR A 134 -16.00 16.88 5.70
CA TYR A 134 -16.94 15.85 5.23
C TYR A 134 -16.24 14.53 4.90
N VAL A 135 -15.09 14.60 4.20
CA VAL A 135 -14.29 13.40 3.86
C VAL A 135 -13.75 12.71 5.10
N ASP A 136 -13.18 13.48 6.02
CA ASP A 136 -12.56 12.95 7.24
C ASP A 136 -13.64 12.34 8.16
N ASN A 137 -14.76 13.03 8.34
CA ASN A 137 -15.89 12.57 9.15
C ASN A 137 -16.55 11.30 8.57
N LEU A 138 -16.71 11.23 7.24
CA LEU A 138 -17.21 10.02 6.59
C LEU A 138 -16.29 8.84 6.85
N SER A 139 -14.97 9.03 6.73
CA SER A 139 -13.98 7.99 7.02
C SER A 139 -14.08 7.50 8.46
N GLU A 140 -14.21 8.44 9.42
CA GLU A 140 -14.30 8.10 10.85
C GLU A 140 -15.62 7.38 11.18
N ASN A 141 -16.73 7.81 10.59
CA ASN A 141 -18.02 7.15 10.74
C ASN A 141 -18.01 5.72 10.20
N ILE A 142 -17.39 5.50 9.03
CA ILE A 142 -17.21 4.16 8.46
C ILE A 142 -16.35 3.29 9.39
N LYS A 143 -15.21 3.79 9.87
CA LYS A 143 -14.35 3.06 10.81
C LYS A 143 -15.08 2.71 12.12
N ARG A 144 -15.85 3.65 12.66
CA ARG A 144 -16.69 3.43 13.85
C ARG A 144 -17.74 2.34 13.58
N GLY A 145 -18.43 2.42 12.46
CA GLY A 145 -19.39 1.40 12.04
C GLY A 145 -18.74 0.02 11.86
N HIS A 146 -17.52 -0.05 11.34
CA HIS A 146 -16.77 -1.31 11.25
C HIS A 146 -16.39 -1.85 12.64
N ARG A 147 -15.88 -1.01 13.56
CA ARG A 147 -15.55 -1.41 14.93
C ARG A 147 -16.77 -1.98 15.66
N ASN A 148 -17.93 -1.33 15.53
CA ASN A 148 -19.16 -1.81 16.15
C ASN A 148 -19.57 -3.17 15.59
N LYS A 149 -19.58 -3.35 14.27
CA LYS A 149 -19.88 -4.66 13.66
C LYS A 149 -18.95 -5.76 14.15
N VAL A 150 -17.63 -5.47 14.25
CA VAL A 150 -16.65 -6.44 14.75
C VAL A 150 -16.91 -6.80 16.21
N LYS A 151 -17.26 -5.84 17.07
CA LYS A 151 -17.68 -6.10 18.46
C LYS A 151 -18.91 -6.98 18.53
N ASP A 152 -19.84 -6.83 17.59
CA ASP A 152 -21.04 -7.65 17.48
C ASP A 152 -20.78 -9.04 16.85
N GLY A 153 -19.53 -9.36 16.51
CA GLY A 153 -19.14 -10.61 15.84
C GLY A 153 -19.51 -10.65 14.36
N ILE A 154 -19.78 -9.51 13.74
CA ILE A 154 -20.18 -9.41 12.33
C ILE A 154 -19.01 -8.93 11.49
N TRP A 155 -18.69 -9.64 10.40
CA TRP A 155 -17.65 -9.24 9.47
C TRP A 155 -18.02 -7.91 8.76
N PRO A 156 -17.19 -6.84 8.85
CA PRO A 156 -17.59 -5.51 8.41
C PRO A 156 -17.35 -5.23 6.92
N GLN A 157 -16.61 -6.08 6.24
CA GLN A 157 -16.14 -5.87 4.87
C GLN A 157 -16.77 -6.88 3.89
N MET A 158 -16.30 -6.85 2.63
CA MET A 158 -16.66 -7.86 1.64
C MET A 158 -16.26 -9.25 2.15
N ALA A 159 -17.15 -10.22 1.98
CA ALA A 159 -16.93 -11.60 2.41
C ALA A 159 -15.62 -12.14 1.80
N PRO A 160 -14.75 -12.79 2.61
CA PRO A 160 -13.57 -13.48 2.11
C PRO A 160 -13.90 -14.59 1.12
N LEU A 161 -12.89 -15.11 0.43
CA LEU A 161 -13.07 -16.25 -0.46
C LEU A 161 -13.58 -17.45 0.33
N GLY A 162 -14.57 -18.17 -0.22
CA GLY A 162 -15.27 -19.26 0.49
C GLY A 162 -16.47 -18.82 1.31
N TYR A 163 -16.72 -17.51 1.40
CA TYR A 163 -17.91 -16.94 2.02
C TYR A 163 -18.65 -16.01 1.07
N VAL A 164 -19.96 -15.92 1.26
CA VAL A 164 -20.86 -14.96 0.59
C VAL A 164 -21.56 -14.08 1.62
N ASN A 165 -21.86 -12.83 1.24
CA ASN A 165 -22.68 -11.95 2.07
C ASN A 165 -24.16 -12.29 1.90
N LYS A 166 -24.82 -12.67 3.01
CA LYS A 166 -26.26 -12.94 3.06
C LYS A 166 -26.83 -12.30 4.33
N ASN A 167 -27.86 -11.48 4.20
CA ASN A 167 -28.56 -10.86 5.35
C ASN A 167 -27.63 -10.18 6.35
N ARG A 168 -26.70 -9.33 5.87
CA ARG A 168 -25.69 -8.61 6.68
C ARG A 168 -24.69 -9.51 7.44
N LYS A 169 -24.66 -10.81 7.17
CA LYS A 169 -23.70 -11.76 7.71
C LYS A 169 -22.93 -12.42 6.57
N ILE A 170 -21.83 -13.06 6.88
CA ILE A 170 -21.13 -13.94 5.95
C ILE A 170 -21.53 -15.38 6.24
N VAL A 171 -21.83 -16.12 5.19
CA VAL A 171 -22.15 -17.56 5.26
C VAL A 171 -21.22 -18.32 4.31
N PRO A 172 -20.89 -19.60 4.60
CA PRO A 172 -20.10 -20.42 3.69
C PRO A 172 -20.74 -20.49 2.29
N ASP A 173 -19.92 -20.40 1.25
CA ASP A 173 -20.33 -20.61 -0.13
C ASP A 173 -20.36 -22.13 -0.40
N GLU A 174 -21.50 -22.66 -0.78
CA GLU A 174 -21.71 -24.11 -0.99
C GLU A 174 -20.73 -24.72 -2.00
N ASN A 175 -20.31 -23.95 -3.01
CA ASN A 175 -19.40 -24.42 -4.06
C ASN A 175 -17.93 -24.25 -3.68
N ILE A 176 -17.59 -23.14 -3.01
CA ILE A 176 -16.18 -22.75 -2.77
C ILE A 176 -15.70 -23.19 -1.39
N ALA A 177 -16.57 -23.20 -0.36
CA ALA A 177 -16.16 -23.60 0.99
C ALA A 177 -15.59 -25.03 1.07
N PRO A 178 -16.13 -26.05 0.38
CA PRO A 178 -15.52 -27.38 0.34
C PRO A 178 -14.12 -27.39 -0.27
N LEU A 179 -13.87 -26.56 -1.30
CA LEU A 179 -12.54 -26.43 -1.90
C LEU A 179 -11.54 -25.76 -0.95
N ILE A 180 -11.99 -24.76 -0.19
CA ILE A 180 -11.18 -24.13 0.86
C ILE A 180 -10.79 -25.18 1.91
N LYS A 181 -11.75 -25.95 2.43
CA LYS A 181 -11.48 -27.02 3.41
C LYS A 181 -10.46 -28.01 2.89
N LYS A 182 -10.65 -28.54 1.67
CA LYS A 182 -9.69 -29.44 1.02
C LYS A 182 -8.31 -28.81 0.82
N THR A 183 -8.25 -27.49 0.58
CA THR A 183 -6.97 -26.74 0.46
C THR A 183 -6.20 -26.78 1.78
N PHE A 184 -6.87 -26.56 2.91
CA PHE A 184 -6.27 -26.65 4.24
C PHE A 184 -5.83 -28.08 4.58
N GLU A 185 -6.66 -29.07 4.32
CA GLU A 185 -6.35 -30.50 4.52
C GLU A 185 -5.13 -30.94 3.70
N ALA A 186 -5.09 -30.59 2.42
CA ALA A 186 -3.95 -30.89 1.55
C ALA A 186 -2.65 -30.24 2.04
N TYR A 187 -2.70 -28.99 2.51
CA TYR A 187 -1.50 -28.32 2.97
C TYR A 187 -1.02 -28.81 4.34
N SER A 188 -1.94 -29.22 5.24
CA SER A 188 -1.65 -29.75 6.57
C SER A 188 -0.85 -31.06 6.50
N SER A 189 -1.00 -31.86 5.44
CA SER A 189 -0.19 -33.07 5.22
C SER A 189 1.31 -32.79 5.07
N GLY A 190 1.69 -31.52 4.77
CA GLY A 190 3.07 -31.15 4.52
C GLY A 190 3.63 -31.55 3.14
N SER A 191 2.88 -32.35 2.36
CA SER A 191 3.33 -32.90 1.07
C SER A 191 3.34 -31.85 -0.06
N PHE A 192 2.51 -30.80 0.03
CA PHE A 192 2.38 -29.81 -1.02
C PHE A 192 3.18 -28.53 -0.73
N THR A 193 3.88 -28.00 -1.73
CA THR A 193 4.37 -26.62 -1.76
C THR A 193 3.22 -25.67 -2.10
N LEU A 194 3.36 -24.38 -1.79
CA LEU A 194 2.36 -23.37 -2.15
C LEU A 194 2.11 -23.29 -3.68
N ARG A 195 3.12 -23.59 -4.50
CA ARG A 195 2.97 -23.61 -5.97
C ARG A 195 2.12 -24.79 -6.41
N GLN A 196 2.46 -25.99 -5.97
CA GLN A 196 1.68 -27.20 -6.27
C GLN A 196 0.24 -27.10 -5.76
N LEU A 197 0.03 -26.48 -4.58
CA LEU A 197 -1.30 -26.23 -4.05
C LEU A 197 -2.09 -25.28 -4.96
N ARG A 198 -1.47 -24.20 -5.43
CA ARG A 198 -2.08 -23.27 -6.39
C ARG A 198 -2.51 -24.00 -7.66
N ASP A 199 -1.59 -24.75 -8.28
CA ASP A 199 -1.85 -25.39 -9.57
C ASP A 199 -3.02 -26.38 -9.42
N LYS A 200 -2.97 -27.26 -8.43
CA LYS A 200 -4.03 -28.23 -8.16
C LYS A 200 -5.41 -27.60 -7.90
N PHE A 201 -5.48 -26.57 -7.05
CA PHE A 201 -6.77 -26.01 -6.66
C PHE A 201 -7.32 -24.98 -7.65
N ASN A 202 -6.47 -24.32 -8.45
CA ASN A 202 -6.93 -23.53 -9.60
C ASN A 202 -7.58 -24.42 -10.67
N GLU A 203 -6.99 -25.59 -10.96
CA GLU A 203 -7.57 -26.61 -11.85
C GLU A 203 -8.92 -27.12 -11.33
N LEU A 204 -9.05 -27.31 -10.02
CA LEU A 204 -10.32 -27.70 -9.37
C LEU A 204 -11.34 -26.55 -9.31
N GLY A 205 -11.05 -25.40 -9.88
CA GLY A 205 -11.99 -24.27 -10.00
C GLY A 205 -11.96 -23.27 -8.86
N LEU A 206 -10.95 -23.29 -7.97
CA LEU A 206 -10.79 -22.27 -6.93
C LEU A 206 -10.30 -20.95 -7.56
N LYS A 207 -11.23 -20.03 -7.82
CA LYS A 207 -10.98 -18.76 -8.49
C LYS A 207 -11.39 -17.58 -7.61
N ARG A 208 -10.88 -16.40 -7.93
CA ARG A 208 -11.34 -15.14 -7.30
C ARG A 208 -12.81 -14.87 -7.68
N LYS A 209 -13.50 -14.03 -6.92
CA LYS A 209 -14.86 -13.55 -7.27
C LYS A 209 -14.94 -12.88 -8.66
N SER A 210 -13.80 -12.38 -9.17
CA SER A 210 -13.69 -11.83 -10.54
C SER A 210 -13.46 -12.89 -11.63
N GLY A 211 -13.49 -14.18 -11.32
CA GLY A 211 -13.22 -15.29 -12.25
C GLY A 211 -11.73 -15.55 -12.53
N LYS A 212 -10.82 -14.67 -12.08
CA LYS A 212 -9.38 -14.84 -12.29
C LYS A 212 -8.78 -15.88 -11.34
N GLU A 213 -7.76 -16.57 -11.79
CA GLU A 213 -6.98 -17.52 -10.99
C GLU A 213 -6.31 -16.86 -9.78
N LEU A 214 -6.10 -17.67 -8.74
CA LEU A 214 -5.41 -17.26 -7.53
C LEU A 214 -3.90 -17.39 -7.71
N ALA A 215 -3.16 -16.32 -7.40
CA ALA A 215 -1.71 -16.35 -7.33
C ALA A 215 -1.22 -17.06 -6.05
N VAL A 216 0.03 -17.52 -6.03
CA VAL A 216 0.66 -18.18 -4.86
C VAL A 216 0.54 -17.34 -3.58
N SER A 217 0.72 -16.03 -3.69
CA SER A 217 0.58 -15.10 -2.56
C SER A 217 -0.84 -15.08 -1.97
N ASN A 218 -1.85 -15.35 -2.78
CA ASN A 218 -3.23 -15.43 -2.31
C ASN A 218 -3.48 -16.70 -1.50
N TYR A 219 -2.90 -17.84 -1.91
CA TYR A 219 -2.93 -19.08 -1.12
C TYR A 219 -2.23 -18.89 0.23
N GLN A 220 -1.09 -18.20 0.25
CA GLN A 220 -0.42 -17.88 1.50
C GLN A 220 -1.28 -17.02 2.43
N LYS A 221 -1.95 -15.99 1.90
CA LYS A 221 -2.88 -15.14 2.66
C LYS A 221 -4.11 -15.92 3.13
N LEU A 222 -4.66 -16.79 2.28
CA LEU A 222 -5.78 -17.65 2.60
C LEU A 222 -5.45 -18.57 3.78
N LEU A 223 -4.36 -19.31 3.72
CA LEU A 223 -3.93 -20.24 4.76
C LEU A 223 -3.59 -19.55 6.11
N LYS A 224 -3.22 -18.27 6.10
CA LYS A 224 -2.93 -17.47 7.30
C LYS A 224 -4.15 -16.77 7.90
N ASN A 225 -5.29 -16.77 7.22
CA ASN A 225 -6.44 -16.00 7.66
C ASN A 225 -7.27 -16.78 8.68
N PRO A 226 -7.39 -16.32 9.94
CA PRO A 226 -8.13 -17.02 10.98
C PRO A 226 -9.63 -17.01 10.77
N ILE A 227 -10.16 -16.25 9.81
CA ILE A 227 -11.60 -16.15 9.56
C ILE A 227 -12.27 -17.50 9.27
N TYR A 228 -11.52 -18.44 8.71
CA TYR A 228 -12.01 -19.78 8.39
C TYR A 228 -12.29 -20.63 9.63
N THR A 229 -11.78 -20.22 10.81
CA THR A 229 -12.01 -20.88 12.10
C THR A 229 -13.10 -20.20 12.94
N GLY A 230 -13.81 -19.21 12.39
CA GLY A 230 -14.78 -18.43 13.14
C GLY A 230 -14.19 -17.18 13.84
N LEU A 231 -12.88 -16.93 13.71
CA LEU A 231 -12.21 -15.78 14.32
C LEU A 231 -12.00 -14.68 13.28
N MET A 232 -12.14 -13.42 13.69
CA MET A 232 -11.93 -12.25 12.83
C MET A 232 -10.68 -11.50 13.27
N LEU A 233 -9.74 -11.29 12.35
CA LEU A 233 -8.60 -10.40 12.57
C LEU A 233 -8.96 -9.00 12.05
N TYR A 234 -9.05 -8.02 12.95
CA TYR A 234 -9.35 -6.63 12.61
C TYR A 234 -8.42 -5.67 13.35
N ASN A 235 -7.72 -4.80 12.63
CA ASN A 235 -6.71 -3.87 13.16
C ASN A 235 -5.61 -4.52 14.04
N GLY A 236 -5.26 -5.77 13.80
CA GLY A 236 -4.27 -6.50 14.58
C GLY A 236 -4.83 -7.25 15.80
N GLU A 237 -6.11 -7.07 16.12
CA GLU A 237 -6.80 -7.74 17.22
C GLU A 237 -7.66 -8.90 16.71
N ILE A 238 -7.77 -9.96 17.50
CA ILE A 238 -8.60 -11.12 17.19
C ILE A 238 -9.93 -10.97 17.94
N HIS A 239 -11.02 -11.10 17.20
CA HIS A 239 -12.38 -11.06 17.71
C HIS A 239 -13.12 -12.35 17.36
N GLU A 240 -14.06 -12.77 18.19
CA GLU A 240 -14.95 -13.87 17.88
C GLU A 240 -15.98 -13.46 16.83
N GLY A 241 -16.11 -14.27 15.78
CA GLY A 241 -17.10 -14.08 14.73
C GLY A 241 -18.36 -14.93 14.97
N LYS A 242 -19.53 -14.39 14.60
CA LYS A 242 -20.81 -15.14 14.59
C LYS A 242 -21.07 -15.89 13.28
N HIS A 243 -20.05 -16.01 12.45
CA HIS A 243 -20.14 -16.74 11.18
C HIS A 243 -19.74 -18.20 11.37
N GLU A 244 -20.30 -19.06 10.57
CA GLU A 244 -19.99 -20.49 10.56
C GLU A 244 -18.56 -20.75 10.09
N PRO A 245 -17.73 -21.48 10.86
CA PRO A 245 -16.37 -21.81 10.47
C PRO A 245 -16.36 -22.86 9.36
N ILE A 246 -15.47 -22.70 8.37
CA ILE A 246 -15.26 -23.71 7.30
C ILE A 246 -14.31 -24.81 7.76
N ILE A 247 -13.39 -24.50 8.67
CA ILE A 247 -12.40 -25.44 9.19
C ILE A 247 -12.35 -25.41 10.73
N SER A 248 -11.86 -26.48 11.33
CA SER A 248 -11.57 -26.51 12.75
C SER A 248 -10.31 -25.75 13.11
N LYS A 249 -10.23 -25.22 14.35
CA LYS A 249 -9.03 -24.58 14.87
C LYS A 249 -7.82 -25.54 14.82
N LYS A 250 -8.01 -26.82 15.14
CA LYS A 250 -6.95 -27.84 15.08
C LYS A 250 -6.33 -27.96 13.70
N LEU A 251 -7.14 -27.97 12.64
CA LEU A 251 -6.66 -28.02 11.26
C LEU A 251 -5.89 -26.74 10.88
N PHE A 252 -6.39 -25.58 11.30
CA PHE A 252 -5.71 -24.30 11.09
C PHE A 252 -4.33 -24.28 11.75
N ASP A 253 -4.23 -24.67 13.02
CA ASP A 253 -2.99 -24.69 13.78
C ASP A 253 -1.96 -25.64 13.13
N SER A 254 -2.38 -26.84 12.68
CA SER A 254 -1.53 -27.77 11.93
C SER A 254 -0.97 -27.14 10.65
N VAL A 255 -1.78 -26.37 9.94
CA VAL A 255 -1.33 -25.63 8.74
C VAL A 255 -0.30 -24.55 9.10
N GLN A 256 -0.50 -23.81 10.22
CA GLN A 256 0.49 -22.82 10.66
C GLN A 256 1.83 -23.47 11.04
N GLU A 257 1.82 -24.61 11.70
CA GLU A 257 3.03 -25.36 12.01
C GLU A 257 3.80 -25.79 10.75
N VAL A 258 3.08 -26.33 9.75
CA VAL A 258 3.66 -26.67 8.44
C VAL A 258 4.26 -25.46 7.77
N MET A 259 3.55 -24.30 7.80
CA MET A 259 4.06 -23.05 7.24
C MET A 259 5.32 -22.57 7.96
N MET A 260 5.36 -22.60 9.28
CA MET A 260 6.54 -22.22 10.08
C MET A 260 7.74 -23.14 9.78
N ARG A 261 7.50 -24.46 9.70
CA ARG A 261 8.54 -25.45 9.39
C ARG A 261 9.13 -25.21 7.99
N LYS A 262 8.29 -24.92 6.99
CA LYS A 262 8.72 -24.68 5.61
C LYS A 262 9.33 -23.27 5.40
N SER A 263 9.02 -22.30 6.24
CA SER A 263 9.56 -20.93 6.17
C SER A 263 10.95 -20.81 6.82
N LYS A 264 11.34 -21.74 7.70
CA LYS A 264 12.71 -21.75 8.21
C LYS A 264 13.66 -21.93 7.01
N PRO A 265 14.66 -21.04 6.82
CA PRO A 265 15.66 -21.27 5.79
C PRO A 265 16.21 -22.68 6.06
N LYS A 266 16.12 -23.56 5.05
CA LYS A 266 16.87 -24.80 5.08
C LYS A 266 18.30 -24.34 5.31
N GLY A 267 18.87 -24.59 6.51
CA GLY A 267 20.26 -24.33 6.77
C GLY A 267 20.98 -24.94 5.57
N LYS A 268 21.65 -24.13 4.78
CA LYS A 268 22.64 -24.67 3.83
C LYS A 268 23.49 -25.51 4.72
N GLY A 269 23.46 -26.85 4.50
CA GLY A 269 24.18 -27.77 5.34
C GLY A 269 25.56 -27.15 5.62
N LEU A 270 25.91 -27.02 6.88
CA LEU A 270 27.25 -26.59 7.26
C LEU A 270 28.17 -27.52 6.48
N ASN A 271 28.72 -27.02 5.37
CA ASN A 271 29.84 -27.69 4.74
C ASN A 271 30.93 -27.63 5.78
N HIS A 272 31.10 -28.70 6.54
CA HIS A 272 32.26 -28.92 7.41
C HIS A 272 33.48 -28.95 6.50
N PHE A 273 34.11 -27.82 6.28
CA PHE A 273 35.45 -27.77 5.77
C PHE A 273 36.39 -28.06 6.96
N CYS A 274 36.79 -29.31 7.10
CA CYS A 274 37.91 -29.66 7.95
C CYS A 274 39.17 -29.16 7.25
N ILE A 275 39.85 -28.20 7.83
CA ILE A 275 41.22 -27.85 7.48
C ILE A 275 42.10 -28.83 8.28
N GLU A 276 42.50 -29.93 7.65
CA GLU A 276 43.57 -30.78 8.18
C GLU A 276 44.90 -30.07 7.95
N ASP A 277 45.78 -30.00 8.95
CA ASP A 277 47.09 -29.36 8.96
C ASP A 277 47.16 -27.82 9.03
N PHE A 278 46.61 -27.26 10.10
CA PHE A 278 47.01 -25.92 10.51
C PHE A 278 47.75 -26.01 11.86
N SER A 279 49.10 -25.95 11.82
CA SER A 279 49.88 -25.67 13.02
C SER A 279 49.67 -24.21 13.42
N VAL A 280 48.78 -23.98 14.35
CA VAL A 280 48.48 -22.64 14.85
C VAL A 280 49.50 -22.22 15.86
N ALA A 281 50.23 -21.16 15.55
CA ALA A 281 50.93 -20.40 16.59
C ALA A 281 49.87 -19.78 17.51
N GLU A 282 50.05 -19.99 18.80
CA GLU A 282 49.15 -19.50 19.85
C GLU A 282 48.89 -18.00 19.72
N ASN A 283 47.62 -17.62 19.87
CA ASN A 283 47.13 -16.25 19.98
C ASN A 283 47.00 -15.40 18.70
N VAL A 284 46.12 -15.76 17.79
CA VAL A 284 45.64 -14.83 16.74
C VAL A 284 44.23 -14.33 17.05
N ALA A 285 44.10 -13.10 17.49
CA ALA A 285 42.83 -12.41 17.62
C ALA A 285 42.39 -11.88 16.24
N VAL A 286 41.24 -12.34 15.71
CA VAL A 286 40.66 -11.82 14.49
C VAL A 286 39.66 -10.72 14.87
N SER A 287 39.98 -9.46 14.53
CA SER A 287 39.11 -8.31 14.74
C SER A 287 38.09 -8.23 13.61
N LEU A 288 36.80 -8.23 13.95
CA LEU A 288 35.67 -8.07 13.02
C LEU A 288 35.25 -6.62 12.89
N LEU A 289 34.78 -6.24 11.69
CA LEU A 289 34.27 -4.91 11.40
C LEU A 289 33.05 -4.55 12.27
N PRO A 290 32.81 -3.26 12.57
CA PRO A 290 31.85 -2.81 13.62
C PRO A 290 30.37 -3.11 13.38
N LYS A 291 29.97 -3.67 12.24
CA LYS A 291 28.57 -4.04 11.97
C LYS A 291 28.13 -5.38 12.54
N HIS A 292 29.07 -6.24 13.00
CA HIS A 292 28.73 -7.52 13.60
C HIS A 292 29.52 -7.71 14.90
N LYS A 293 28.86 -7.46 16.03
CA LYS A 293 29.40 -7.60 17.39
C LYS A 293 29.66 -9.08 17.76
N LYS A 294 30.52 -9.80 17.04
CA LYS A 294 30.94 -11.13 17.47
C LYS A 294 32.45 -11.28 17.25
N VAL A 295 33.17 -11.34 18.33
CA VAL A 295 34.59 -11.72 18.37
C VAL A 295 34.65 -13.25 18.51
N ILE A 296 35.32 -13.92 17.60
CA ILE A 296 35.60 -15.36 17.71
C ILE A 296 37.05 -15.49 18.14
N THR A 297 37.27 -15.94 19.36
CA THR A 297 38.59 -16.29 19.86
C THR A 297 38.85 -17.74 19.46
N ILE A 298 39.99 -17.99 18.82
CA ILE A 298 40.36 -19.32 18.29
C ILE A 298 40.80 -20.28 19.43
N SER A 299 40.98 -19.77 20.66
CA SER A 299 41.48 -20.52 21.82
C SER A 299 40.52 -21.59 22.36
N ASP A 300 39.23 -21.59 21.96
CA ASP A 300 38.22 -22.43 22.61
C ASP A 300 37.68 -23.58 21.73
N VAL A 301 38.40 -23.97 20.67
CA VAL A 301 37.97 -25.07 19.81
C VAL A 301 38.76 -26.34 20.10
N PRO A 302 38.17 -27.37 20.73
CA PRO A 302 38.86 -28.64 20.93
C PRO A 302 39.18 -29.27 19.57
N ASN A 303 40.37 -29.78 19.40
CA ASN A 303 40.89 -30.52 18.23
C ASN A 303 41.24 -29.72 16.97
N GLY A 304 41.70 -28.47 17.08
CA GLY A 304 42.30 -27.75 15.94
C GLY A 304 41.39 -27.49 14.75
N LYS A 305 40.04 -27.57 14.90
CA LYS A 305 39.09 -27.34 13.83
C LYS A 305 38.48 -25.95 13.96
N ILE A 306 38.55 -25.15 12.90
CA ILE A 306 37.99 -23.79 12.85
C ILE A 306 36.64 -23.80 12.12
N LEU A 307 35.58 -23.36 12.79
CA LEU A 307 34.25 -23.13 12.21
C LEU A 307 34.13 -21.67 11.73
N VAL A 308 34.08 -21.45 10.41
CA VAL A 308 33.90 -20.13 9.84
C VAL A 308 32.44 -19.99 9.36
N HIS A 309 31.68 -19.06 9.93
CA HIS A 309 30.34 -18.71 9.47
C HIS A 309 30.41 -17.84 8.19
N LYS A 310 29.64 -18.19 7.17
CA LYS A 310 29.40 -17.34 5.99
C LYS A 310 28.87 -15.96 6.44
N ASN A 311 29.60 -14.91 6.11
CA ASN A 311 29.31 -13.47 6.25
C ASN A 311 30.32 -12.69 7.11
N ILE A 312 31.53 -13.22 7.30
CA ILE A 312 32.60 -12.54 8.00
C ILE A 312 33.58 -11.96 6.98
N LEU A 313 33.65 -10.63 6.92
CA LEU A 313 34.65 -9.90 6.13
C LEU A 313 35.90 -9.66 7.01
N VAL A 314 37.01 -10.30 6.67
CA VAL A 314 38.29 -10.13 7.36
C VAL A 314 39.08 -8.98 6.71
N ARG A 315 39.54 -8.01 7.48
CA ARG A 315 40.40 -6.93 6.96
C ARG A 315 41.78 -7.45 6.55
N LYS A 316 42.23 -7.08 5.35
CA LYS A 316 43.52 -7.43 4.76
C LYS A 316 44.75 -7.02 5.63
N SER A 317 44.59 -6.05 6.55
CA SER A 317 45.68 -5.47 7.33
C SER A 317 46.08 -6.24 8.56
N SER A 318 45.35 -7.28 8.97
CA SER A 318 45.58 -8.03 10.19
C SER A 318 46.00 -9.49 9.98
N LEU A 319 46.25 -9.89 8.75
CA LEU A 319 46.70 -11.24 8.45
C LEU A 319 48.26 -11.30 8.35
N PRO A 320 48.92 -12.27 9.01
CA PRO A 320 50.34 -12.49 8.78
C PRO A 320 50.63 -12.87 7.32
N LYS A 321 51.80 -12.50 6.79
CA LYS A 321 52.19 -12.75 5.39
C LYS A 321 52.25 -14.26 5.12
N PHE A 322 51.19 -14.81 4.54
CA PHE A 322 51.16 -16.20 4.07
C PHE A 322 51.86 -16.35 2.72
N LYS A 323 52.60 -17.46 2.52
CA LYS A 323 53.20 -17.81 1.21
C LYS A 323 52.12 -18.02 0.16
N LYS A 324 52.41 -17.72 -1.12
CA LYS A 324 51.46 -17.70 -2.25
C LYS A 324 50.45 -18.87 -2.39
N LYS A 325 50.82 -20.07 -1.86
CA LYS A 325 49.94 -21.27 -1.88
C LYS A 325 48.76 -21.18 -0.91
N SER A 326 48.88 -20.45 0.19
CA SER A 326 47.81 -20.32 1.19
C SER A 326 46.74 -19.27 0.85
N LYS A 327 47.04 -18.32 -0.06
CA LYS A 327 46.07 -17.34 -0.50
C LYS A 327 44.92 -17.93 -1.32
N LYS A 328 45.22 -18.89 -2.21
CA LYS A 328 44.23 -19.57 -3.05
C LYS A 328 43.29 -20.43 -2.20
N PHE A 329 43.79 -21.00 -1.13
CA PHE A 329 43.01 -21.81 -0.19
C PHE A 329 42.08 -20.94 0.66
N LEU A 330 42.55 -19.76 1.08
CA LEU A 330 41.75 -18.83 1.88
C LEU A 330 40.59 -18.21 1.03
N CYS A 331 40.84 -17.92 -0.24
CA CYS A 331 39.82 -17.43 -1.18
C CYS A 331 38.73 -18.48 -1.46
N GLN A 332 39.09 -19.75 -1.59
CA GLN A 332 38.13 -20.84 -1.78
C GLN A 332 37.30 -21.12 -0.53
N THR A 333 37.92 -21.02 0.66
CA THR A 333 37.24 -21.28 1.95
C THR A 333 36.31 -20.16 2.36
N ILE A 334 36.59 -18.90 1.96
CA ILE A 334 35.78 -17.73 2.29
C ILE A 334 34.77 -17.39 1.19
N GLY A 335 34.84 -18.04 0.03
CA GLY A 335 33.94 -17.84 -1.08
C GLY A 335 34.04 -16.42 -1.73
N LEU A 336 35.25 -15.85 -1.68
CA LEU A 336 35.57 -14.60 -2.35
C LEU A 336 35.96 -14.92 -3.81
N ASN A 337 35.05 -14.75 -4.74
CA ASN A 337 35.39 -14.73 -6.17
C ASN A 337 36.12 -13.41 -6.47
N GLY A 338 37.36 -13.52 -6.91
CA GLY A 338 38.16 -12.39 -7.38
C GLY A 338 39.33 -12.01 -6.48
N CYS A 339 40.36 -12.78 -6.53
CA CYS A 339 41.73 -12.36 -6.22
C CYS A 339 42.63 -12.75 -7.39
#